data_5893e4e07c95e3b9d0993377577cbbfe
#
_entry.id   5893e4e07c95e3b9d0993377577cbbfe
#
_cell.length_a   1.000
_cell.length_b   1.000
_cell.length_c   1.000
_cell.angle_alpha   90.00
_cell.angle_beta   90.00
_cell.angle_gamma   90.00
#
_symmetry.space_group_name_H-M   'P 1'
#
loop_
_entity.id
_entity.type
_entity.pdbx_description
1 polymer ?
#
loop_
_entity_poly.entity_id
_entity_poly.type
_entity_poly.pdbx_seq_one_letter_code
_entity_poly.pdbx_strand_id
1 'polypeptide(L)'
;MGLRADLPPAMRLPVTLLAVVLTALAASGVAPYDRGVWWAEVAPVLIAMPILVATARRFPLTPLCYGLIAFFSLILILGGSYTYARVPIGFVVQDWFELARNPYDRFGHFFQGVTPAILGRELLLRTSPLRAGKWLFALLTLSCLGISALYELVGWTSAVLWGGGAVEFLGTQGDPWDAQADMLMAVMGAMLAQWLLAGVHDRQLARLEGARVGKQVEK
;
A
#
# COMPACT_ATOMS: atom_id res chain seq x y z
N MET A 1 -14.29 26.89 -2.29
CA MET A 1 -14.48 26.27 -3.62
C MET A 1 -13.38 26.63 -4.65
N GLY A 2 -12.28 27.29 -4.26
CA GLY A 2 -11.27 27.89 -5.16
C GLY A 2 -9.99 27.08 -5.43
N LEU A 3 -9.52 26.25 -4.51
CA LEU A 3 -8.19 25.63 -4.57
C LEU A 3 -7.98 24.57 -5.70
N ARG A 4 -9.03 24.00 -6.25
CA ARG A 4 -8.92 22.96 -7.31
C ARG A 4 -8.78 23.53 -8.72
N ALA A 5 -9.26 24.76 -8.96
CA ALA A 5 -9.26 25.34 -10.31
C ALA A 5 -7.85 25.74 -10.78
N ASP A 6 -6.96 26.12 -9.86
CA ASP A 6 -5.64 26.65 -10.16
C ASP A 6 -4.52 25.60 -10.24
N LEU A 7 -4.84 24.32 -9.94
CA LEU A 7 -3.85 23.25 -10.01
C LEU A 7 -3.65 22.75 -11.45
N PRO A 8 -2.39 22.54 -11.88
CA PRO A 8 -2.12 21.85 -13.15
C PRO A 8 -2.90 20.53 -13.24
N PRO A 9 -3.50 20.18 -14.39
CA PRO A 9 -4.31 18.97 -14.53
C PRO A 9 -3.62 17.69 -14.01
N ALA A 10 -2.32 17.56 -14.22
CA ALA A 10 -1.52 16.42 -13.74
C ALA A 10 -1.43 16.32 -12.22
N MET A 11 -1.62 17.42 -11.48
CA MET A 11 -1.53 17.46 -10.01
C MET A 11 -2.89 17.30 -9.33
N ARG A 12 -4.00 17.38 -10.06
CA ARG A 12 -5.34 17.32 -9.46
C ARG A 12 -5.62 15.98 -8.79
N LEU A 13 -5.31 14.86 -9.47
CA LEU A 13 -5.51 13.52 -8.91
C LEU A 13 -4.65 13.28 -7.66
N PRO A 14 -3.31 13.46 -7.68
CA PRO A 14 -2.48 13.26 -6.50
C PRO A 14 -2.92 14.12 -5.30
N VAL A 15 -3.25 15.39 -5.53
CA VAL A 15 -3.69 16.29 -4.45
C VAL A 15 -5.05 15.86 -3.88
N THR A 16 -5.97 15.41 -4.73
CA THR A 16 -7.27 14.90 -4.26
C THR A 16 -7.10 13.64 -3.42
N LEU A 17 -6.29 12.68 -3.90
CA LEU A 17 -6.02 11.44 -3.17
C LEU A 17 -5.31 11.72 -1.83
N LEU A 18 -4.34 12.63 -1.84
CA LEU A 18 -3.66 13.08 -0.62
C LEU A 18 -4.65 13.65 0.39
N ALA A 19 -5.56 14.54 -0.04
CA ALA A 19 -6.57 15.11 0.83
C ALA A 19 -7.49 14.04 1.44
N VAL A 20 -7.91 13.04 0.65
CA VAL A 20 -8.72 11.91 1.13
C VAL A 20 -7.97 11.12 2.20
N VAL A 21 -6.71 10.75 1.93
CA VAL A 21 -5.90 9.97 2.86
C VAL A 21 -5.63 10.75 4.15
N LEU A 22 -5.30 12.04 4.07
CA LEU A 22 -5.07 12.88 5.25
C LEU A 22 -6.33 13.05 6.10
N THR A 23 -7.50 13.21 5.45
CA THR A 23 -8.77 13.29 6.16
C THR A 23 -9.09 11.98 6.89
N ALA A 24 -8.91 10.83 6.22
CA ALA A 24 -9.09 9.52 6.83
C ALA A 24 -8.11 9.29 8.00
N LEU A 25 -6.85 9.66 7.81
CA LEU A 25 -5.81 9.56 8.85
C LEU A 25 -6.16 10.40 10.07
N ALA A 26 -6.56 11.65 9.88
CA ALA A 26 -6.96 12.53 10.97
C ALA A 26 -8.20 12.00 11.71
N ALA A 27 -9.21 11.53 10.98
CA ALA A 27 -10.42 10.95 11.57
C ALA A 27 -10.11 9.68 12.38
N SER A 28 -9.27 8.78 11.84
CA SER A 28 -8.89 7.53 12.48
C SER A 28 -8.11 7.74 13.79
N GLY A 29 -7.35 8.82 13.88
CA GLY A 29 -6.55 9.16 15.05
C GLY A 29 -7.36 9.71 16.23
N VAL A 30 -8.63 10.04 16.08
CA VAL A 30 -9.46 10.63 17.15
C VAL A 30 -9.69 9.62 18.28
N ALA A 31 -10.16 8.41 17.95
CA ALA A 31 -10.50 7.37 18.94
C ALA A 31 -10.19 5.97 18.37
N PRO A 32 -8.93 5.63 18.09
CA PRO A 32 -8.59 4.27 17.66
C PRO A 32 -8.79 3.29 18.82
N TYR A 33 -9.04 2.03 18.47
CA TYR A 33 -9.24 0.95 19.45
C TYR A 33 -8.03 0.79 20.39
N ASP A 34 -6.82 0.77 19.79
CA ASP A 34 -5.55 0.80 20.50
C ASP A 34 -4.63 1.86 19.89
N ARG A 35 -4.11 2.77 20.72
CA ARG A 35 -3.28 3.88 20.24
C ARG A 35 -1.89 3.43 19.79
N GLY A 36 -1.32 2.43 20.44
CA GLY A 36 -0.01 1.88 20.10
C GLY A 36 -0.07 1.15 18.76
N VAL A 37 -1.06 0.27 18.59
CA VAL A 37 -1.32 -0.42 17.33
C VAL A 37 -1.60 0.58 16.21
N TRP A 38 -2.42 1.60 16.46
CA TRP A 38 -2.70 2.64 15.46
C TRP A 38 -1.42 3.31 14.95
N TRP A 39 -0.50 3.72 15.84
CA TRP A 39 0.77 4.33 15.43
C TRP A 39 1.62 3.39 14.58
N ALA A 40 1.70 2.12 14.96
CA ALA A 40 2.46 1.11 14.22
C ALA A 40 1.88 0.89 12.81
N GLU A 41 0.55 0.79 12.71
CA GLU A 41 -0.15 0.51 11.45
C GLU A 41 -0.17 1.69 10.47
N VAL A 42 -0.26 2.92 10.99
CA VAL A 42 -0.22 4.11 10.12
C VAL A 42 1.21 4.59 9.81
N ALA A 43 2.24 4.03 10.47
CA ALA A 43 3.63 4.43 10.24
C ALA A 43 4.05 4.38 8.76
N PRO A 44 3.73 3.35 7.97
CA PRO A 44 4.04 3.34 6.54
C PRO A 44 3.40 4.51 5.78
N VAL A 45 2.17 4.88 6.15
CA VAL A 45 1.46 6.03 5.54
C VAL A 45 2.16 7.33 5.91
N LEU A 46 2.51 7.52 7.18
CA LEU A 46 3.21 8.70 7.68
C LEU A 46 4.60 8.88 7.06
N ILE A 47 5.28 7.79 6.73
CA ILE A 47 6.58 7.80 6.06
C ILE A 47 6.41 8.07 4.55
N ALA A 48 5.47 7.40 3.90
CA ALA A 48 5.28 7.49 2.45
C ALA A 48 4.77 8.87 2.01
N MET A 49 3.84 9.48 2.75
CA MET A 49 3.21 10.75 2.36
C MET A 49 4.20 11.89 2.16
N PRO A 50 5.10 12.23 3.10
CA PRO A 50 6.07 13.30 2.89
C PRO A 50 7.04 13.00 1.72
N ILE A 51 7.43 11.74 1.53
CA ILE A 51 8.28 11.32 0.40
C ILE A 51 7.55 11.59 -0.92
N LEU A 52 6.31 11.18 -1.03
CA LEU A 52 5.49 11.38 -2.24
C LEU A 52 5.30 12.87 -2.53
N VAL A 53 5.01 13.68 -1.52
CA VAL A 53 4.86 15.13 -1.67
C VAL A 53 6.18 15.78 -2.13
N ALA A 54 7.29 15.42 -1.50
CA ALA A 54 8.61 15.97 -1.83
C ALA A 54 9.07 15.58 -3.25
N THR A 55 8.70 14.39 -3.72
CA THR A 55 9.14 13.85 -5.01
C THR A 55 8.17 14.12 -6.16
N ALA A 56 6.90 14.47 -5.88
CA ALA A 56 5.82 14.57 -6.86
C ALA A 56 6.14 15.42 -8.10
N ARG A 57 6.89 16.53 -7.92
CA ARG A 57 7.27 17.43 -9.02
C ARG A 57 8.45 16.89 -9.84
N ARG A 58 9.40 16.20 -9.21
CA ARG A 58 10.62 15.69 -9.85
C ARG A 58 10.41 14.31 -10.46
N PHE A 59 9.61 13.50 -9.79
CA PHE A 59 9.30 12.13 -10.16
C PHE A 59 7.80 11.87 -10.02
N PRO A 60 6.95 12.47 -10.89
CA PRO A 60 5.53 12.18 -10.85
C PRO A 60 5.29 10.71 -11.19
N LEU A 61 4.45 10.05 -10.37
CA LEU A 61 4.04 8.66 -10.59
C LEU A 61 2.87 8.59 -11.57
N THR A 62 2.61 7.39 -12.08
CA THR A 62 1.41 7.11 -12.86
C THR A 62 0.14 7.27 -12.01
N PRO A 63 -1.01 7.61 -12.62
CA PRO A 63 -2.30 7.61 -11.93
C PRO A 63 -2.62 6.29 -11.23
N LEU A 64 -2.22 5.16 -11.82
CA LEU A 64 -2.37 3.83 -11.22
C LEU A 64 -1.60 3.72 -9.91
N CYS A 65 -0.33 4.11 -9.88
CA CYS A 65 0.47 4.09 -8.65
C CYS A 65 -0.12 4.99 -7.56
N TYR A 66 -0.51 6.23 -7.89
CA TYR A 66 -1.17 7.11 -6.91
C TYR A 66 -2.47 6.51 -6.37
N GLY A 67 -3.29 5.90 -7.23
CA GLY A 67 -4.52 5.24 -6.82
C GLY A 67 -4.28 4.05 -5.90
N LEU A 68 -3.32 3.18 -6.23
CA LEU A 68 -2.96 2.01 -5.42
C LEU A 68 -2.38 2.42 -4.07
N ILE A 69 -1.49 3.43 -4.03
CA ILE A 69 -0.92 3.95 -2.79
C ILE A 69 -2.03 4.52 -1.89
N ALA A 70 -2.94 5.33 -2.45
CA ALA A 70 -4.03 5.90 -1.68
C ALA A 70 -4.98 4.81 -1.15
N PHE A 71 -5.34 3.84 -1.97
CA PHE A 71 -6.21 2.74 -1.57
C PHE A 71 -5.57 1.88 -0.48
N PHE A 72 -4.30 1.51 -0.63
CA PHE A 72 -3.57 0.75 0.38
C PHE A 72 -3.41 1.55 1.67
N SER A 73 -3.14 2.86 1.59
CA SER A 73 -3.12 3.73 2.77
C SER A 73 -4.44 3.72 3.53
N LEU A 74 -5.59 3.71 2.83
CA LEU A 74 -6.90 3.61 3.47
C LEU A 74 -7.12 2.25 4.15
N ILE A 75 -6.60 1.15 3.57
CA ILE A 75 -6.63 -0.18 4.20
C ILE A 75 -5.85 -0.15 5.52
N LEU A 76 -4.62 0.39 5.51
CA LEU A 76 -3.78 0.50 6.72
C LEU A 76 -4.44 1.39 7.79
N ILE A 77 -4.99 2.54 7.40
CA ILE A 77 -5.68 3.47 8.30
C ILE A 77 -6.90 2.81 8.94
N LEU A 78 -7.70 2.09 8.17
CA LEU A 78 -8.87 1.38 8.68
C LEU A 78 -8.47 0.22 9.60
N GLY A 79 -7.46 -0.57 9.19
CA GLY A 79 -6.87 -1.63 10.01
C GLY A 79 -6.37 -1.11 11.35
N GLY A 80 -5.58 -0.04 11.34
CA GLY A 80 -5.08 0.62 12.54
C GLY A 80 -6.17 1.17 13.45
N SER A 81 -7.28 1.68 12.88
CA SER A 81 -8.39 2.21 13.68
C SER A 81 -9.06 1.17 14.57
N TYR A 82 -9.17 -0.08 14.08
CA TYR A 82 -9.92 -1.17 14.72
C TYR A 82 -9.04 -2.31 15.22
N THR A 83 -7.72 -2.25 15.03
CA THR A 83 -6.83 -3.42 15.03
C THR A 83 -7.32 -4.48 14.03
N TYR A 84 -6.59 -4.87 13.04
CA TYR A 84 -7.05 -5.65 11.85
C TYR A 84 -8.11 -6.73 12.15
N ALA A 85 -7.94 -7.45 13.26
CA ALA A 85 -8.85 -8.50 13.70
C ALA A 85 -10.28 -8.03 14.03
N ARG A 86 -10.50 -6.72 14.18
CA ARG A 86 -11.78 -6.12 14.61
C ARG A 86 -12.43 -5.24 13.56
N VAL A 87 -11.90 -5.18 12.36
CA VAL A 87 -12.47 -4.35 11.29
C VAL A 87 -13.86 -4.83 10.93
N PRO A 88 -14.90 -3.96 11.01
CA PRO A 88 -16.31 -4.38 10.87
C PRO A 88 -16.62 -5.07 9.55
N ILE A 89 -16.11 -4.56 8.43
CA ILE A 89 -16.31 -5.17 7.10
C ILE A 89 -15.72 -6.59 7.03
N GLY A 90 -14.66 -6.86 7.78
CA GLY A 90 -14.06 -8.18 7.84
C GLY A 90 -14.98 -9.20 8.50
N PHE A 91 -15.77 -8.83 9.52
CA PHE A 91 -16.78 -9.72 10.10
C PHE A 91 -17.90 -10.02 9.11
N VAL A 92 -18.33 -9.05 8.32
CA VAL A 92 -19.34 -9.30 7.26
C VAL A 92 -18.83 -10.33 6.25
N VAL A 93 -17.55 -10.22 5.84
CA VAL A 93 -16.93 -11.21 4.93
C VAL A 93 -16.76 -12.55 5.62
N GLN A 94 -16.37 -12.56 6.89
CA GLN A 94 -16.25 -13.77 7.70
C GLN A 94 -17.56 -14.54 7.73
N ASP A 95 -18.67 -13.86 8.00
CA ASP A 95 -20.01 -14.48 8.09
C ASP A 95 -20.49 -14.99 6.72
N TRP A 96 -20.25 -14.23 5.63
CA TRP A 96 -20.68 -14.66 4.29
C TRP A 96 -19.98 -15.91 3.79
N PHE A 97 -18.71 -16.09 4.15
CA PHE A 97 -17.89 -17.21 3.69
C PHE A 97 -17.63 -18.25 4.79
N GLU A 98 -18.32 -18.13 5.95
CA GLU A 98 -18.16 -19.01 7.11
C GLU A 98 -16.69 -19.22 7.52
N LEU A 99 -15.91 -18.12 7.49
CA LEU A 99 -14.49 -18.18 7.81
C LEU A 99 -14.27 -18.31 9.32
N ALA A 100 -13.20 -19.00 9.70
CA ALA A 100 -12.83 -19.19 11.12
C ALA A 100 -12.39 -17.90 11.81
N ARG A 101 -11.98 -16.87 11.01
CA ARG A 101 -11.44 -15.61 11.52
C ARG A 101 -11.80 -14.44 10.60
N ASN A 102 -11.66 -13.21 11.13
CA ASN A 102 -11.77 -11.99 10.35
C ASN A 102 -10.62 -11.93 9.31
N PRO A 103 -10.93 -11.91 7.99
CA PRO A 103 -9.91 -12.00 6.94
C PRO A 103 -9.27 -10.66 6.57
N TYR A 104 -9.56 -9.56 7.29
CA TYR A 104 -9.13 -8.22 6.90
C TYR A 104 -7.62 -8.06 6.86
N ASP A 105 -6.89 -8.71 7.76
CA ASP A 105 -5.43 -8.74 7.79
C ASP A 105 -4.87 -9.34 6.50
N ARG A 106 -5.32 -10.51 6.14
CA ARG A 106 -4.94 -11.16 4.87
C ARG A 106 -5.23 -10.30 3.64
N PHE A 107 -6.34 -9.56 3.67
CA PHE A 107 -6.66 -8.57 2.63
C PHE A 107 -5.64 -7.42 2.62
N GLY A 108 -5.22 -6.95 3.78
CA GLY A 108 -4.13 -5.97 3.93
C GLY A 108 -2.84 -6.46 3.29
N HIS A 109 -2.39 -7.68 3.63
CA HIS A 109 -1.19 -8.30 3.07
C HIS A 109 -1.30 -8.56 1.55
N PHE A 110 -2.48 -8.89 1.04
CA PHE A 110 -2.67 -8.97 -0.41
C PHE A 110 -2.35 -7.63 -1.08
N PHE A 111 -2.85 -6.51 -0.57
CA PHE A 111 -2.55 -5.18 -1.09
C PHE A 111 -1.13 -4.69 -0.76
N GLN A 112 -0.51 -5.20 0.30
CA GLN A 112 0.92 -5.06 0.56
C GLN A 112 1.77 -5.74 -0.51
N GLY A 113 1.23 -6.73 -1.22
CA GLY A 113 1.84 -7.27 -2.44
C GLY A 113 1.54 -6.43 -3.68
N VAL A 114 0.26 -6.09 -3.91
CA VAL A 114 -0.20 -5.36 -5.11
C VAL A 114 0.50 -4.01 -5.27
N THR A 115 0.46 -3.20 -4.22
CA THR A 115 0.90 -1.80 -4.30
C THR A 115 2.41 -1.66 -4.49
N PRO A 116 3.28 -2.30 -3.67
CA PRO A 116 4.71 -2.24 -3.88
C PRO A 116 5.18 -2.90 -5.19
N ALA A 117 4.47 -3.93 -5.69
CA ALA A 117 4.83 -4.55 -6.96
C ALA A 117 4.71 -3.55 -8.12
N ILE A 118 3.60 -2.80 -8.21
CA ILE A 118 3.40 -1.82 -9.29
C ILE A 118 4.25 -0.56 -9.07
N LEU A 119 4.38 -0.08 -7.83
CA LEU A 119 5.27 1.04 -7.51
C LEU A 119 6.74 0.69 -7.80
N GLY A 120 7.21 -0.47 -7.34
CA GLY A 120 8.57 -0.95 -7.60
C GLY A 120 8.82 -1.17 -9.09
N ARG A 121 7.80 -1.66 -9.83
CA ARG A 121 7.87 -1.77 -11.29
C ARG A 121 8.10 -0.41 -11.94
N GLU A 122 7.34 0.62 -11.53
CA GLU A 122 7.54 1.98 -12.05
C GLU A 122 8.93 2.51 -11.71
N LEU A 123 9.37 2.35 -10.47
CA LEU A 123 10.69 2.81 -10.04
C LEU A 123 11.80 2.11 -10.84
N LEU A 124 11.80 0.79 -10.91
CA LEU A 124 12.87 0.04 -11.57
C LEU A 124 12.91 0.28 -13.09
N LEU A 125 11.77 0.34 -13.77
CA LEU A 125 11.73 0.64 -15.20
C LEU A 125 12.22 2.05 -15.53
N ARG A 126 12.06 3.01 -14.63
CA ARG A 126 12.40 4.43 -14.88
C ARG A 126 13.79 4.82 -14.35
N THR A 127 14.37 4.06 -13.43
CA THR A 127 15.63 4.44 -12.75
C THR A 127 16.75 3.41 -12.90
N SER A 128 16.48 2.25 -13.51
CA SER A 128 17.46 1.20 -13.69
C SER A 128 17.48 0.69 -15.13
N PRO A 129 18.49 -0.10 -15.54
CA PRO A 129 18.54 -0.74 -16.86
C PRO A 129 17.58 -1.94 -17.02
N LEU A 130 16.83 -2.29 -15.97
CA LEU A 130 15.87 -3.40 -16.00
C LEU A 130 14.75 -3.12 -17.00
N ARG A 131 14.36 -4.17 -17.71
CA ARG A 131 13.25 -4.12 -18.66
C ARG A 131 12.11 -5.02 -18.22
N ALA A 132 10.91 -4.76 -18.74
CA ALA A 132 9.77 -5.65 -18.53
C ALA A 132 10.11 -7.07 -18.99
N GLY A 133 9.81 -8.06 -18.14
CA GLY A 133 10.14 -9.47 -18.40
C GLY A 133 10.26 -10.29 -17.13
N LYS A 134 10.63 -11.56 -17.30
CA LYS A 134 10.67 -12.55 -16.21
C LYS A 134 11.53 -12.16 -15.01
N TRP A 135 12.66 -11.47 -15.25
CA TRP A 135 13.56 -11.05 -14.18
C TRP A 135 12.95 -9.94 -13.34
N LEU A 136 12.33 -8.94 -13.96
CA LEU A 136 11.61 -7.87 -13.22
C LEU A 136 10.45 -8.46 -12.44
N PHE A 137 9.68 -9.39 -13.04
CA PHE A 137 8.59 -10.09 -12.38
C PHE A 137 9.06 -10.82 -11.12
N ALA A 138 10.13 -11.63 -11.24
CA ALA A 138 10.68 -12.40 -10.14
C ALA A 138 11.22 -11.49 -9.02
N LEU A 139 12.01 -10.47 -9.38
CA LEU A 139 12.58 -9.52 -8.40
C LEU A 139 11.49 -8.80 -7.62
N LEU A 140 10.45 -8.31 -8.29
CA LEU A 140 9.34 -7.61 -7.62
C LEU A 140 8.53 -8.54 -6.73
N THR A 141 8.27 -9.77 -7.17
CA THR A 141 7.58 -10.77 -6.33
C THR A 141 8.39 -11.10 -5.08
N LEU A 142 9.69 -11.34 -5.21
CA LEU A 142 10.57 -11.59 -4.06
C LEU A 142 10.73 -10.36 -3.15
N SER A 143 10.74 -9.16 -3.72
CA SER A 143 10.77 -7.93 -2.92
C SER A 143 9.49 -7.75 -2.11
N CYS A 144 8.32 -8.06 -2.67
CA CYS A 144 7.05 -8.00 -1.94
C CYS A 144 6.98 -9.06 -0.83
N LEU A 145 7.47 -10.29 -1.09
CA LEU A 145 7.65 -11.30 -0.05
C LEU A 145 8.57 -10.80 1.06
N GLY A 146 9.71 -10.20 0.71
CA GLY A 146 10.66 -9.63 1.68
C GLY A 146 10.06 -8.50 2.51
N ILE A 147 9.25 -7.63 1.90
CA ILE A 147 8.53 -6.56 2.62
C ILE A 147 7.52 -7.17 3.60
N SER A 148 6.73 -8.16 3.18
CA SER A 148 5.78 -8.83 4.05
C SER A 148 6.48 -9.57 5.20
N ALA A 149 7.53 -10.34 4.91
CA ALA A 149 8.32 -11.01 5.94
C ALA A 149 8.95 -10.04 6.94
N LEU A 150 9.43 -8.88 6.49
CA LEU A 150 9.96 -7.84 7.37
C LEU A 150 8.87 -7.28 8.29
N TYR A 151 7.66 -7.10 7.76
CA TYR A 151 6.53 -6.62 8.55
C TYR A 151 6.16 -7.61 9.66
N GLU A 152 6.10 -8.91 9.34
CA GLU A 152 5.89 -9.99 10.32
C GLU A 152 6.99 -10.01 11.39
N LEU A 153 8.26 -9.83 10.99
CA LEU A 153 9.37 -9.75 11.93
C LEU A 153 9.27 -8.52 12.86
N VAL A 154 8.80 -7.39 12.35
CA VAL A 154 8.54 -6.19 13.18
C VAL A 154 7.43 -6.46 14.18
N GLY A 155 6.34 -7.09 13.76
CA GLY A 155 5.24 -7.51 14.63
C GLY A 155 5.72 -8.46 15.72
N TRP A 156 6.43 -9.52 15.35
CA TRP A 156 6.99 -10.49 16.28
C TRP A 156 7.96 -9.84 17.30
N THR A 157 8.86 -8.98 16.81
CA THR A 157 9.82 -8.28 17.68
C THR A 157 9.09 -7.37 18.66
N SER A 158 8.05 -6.68 18.22
CA SER A 158 7.21 -5.84 19.07
C SER A 158 6.53 -6.66 20.16
N ALA A 159 6.01 -7.85 19.80
CA ALA A 159 5.42 -8.78 20.77
C ALA A 159 6.41 -9.25 21.82
N VAL A 160 7.63 -9.56 21.41
CA VAL A 160 8.69 -10.00 22.33
C VAL A 160 9.12 -8.89 23.29
N LEU A 161 9.22 -7.64 22.80
CA LEU A 161 9.74 -6.51 23.60
C LEU A 161 8.69 -5.90 24.53
N TRP A 162 7.44 -5.81 24.11
CA TRP A 162 6.38 -5.10 24.84
C TRP A 162 5.31 -6.01 25.48
N GLY A 163 5.36 -7.32 25.23
CA GLY A 163 4.50 -8.30 25.93
C GLY A 163 3.05 -8.31 25.44
N GLY A 164 2.12 -8.66 26.34
CA GLY A 164 0.74 -9.01 26.01
C GLY A 164 -0.12 -8.04 25.20
N GLY A 165 0.22 -6.74 25.15
CA GLY A 165 -0.43 -5.79 24.23
C GLY A 165 -0.07 -6.00 22.76
N ALA A 166 0.99 -6.72 22.50
CA ALA A 166 1.48 -7.03 21.16
C ALA A 166 0.75 -8.21 20.49
N VAL A 167 0.03 -9.04 21.23
CA VAL A 167 -0.79 -10.13 20.67
C VAL A 167 -1.91 -9.56 19.79
N GLU A 168 -2.46 -8.41 20.16
CA GLU A 168 -3.44 -7.70 19.34
C GLU A 168 -2.81 -7.06 18.10
N PHE A 169 -1.55 -6.63 18.18
CA PHE A 169 -0.80 -6.11 17.05
C PHE A 169 -0.43 -7.21 16.04
N LEU A 170 -0.13 -8.42 16.52
CA LEU A 170 0.14 -9.56 15.64
C LEU A 170 -1.07 -10.00 14.82
N GLY A 171 -2.29 -9.67 15.26
CA GLY A 171 -3.51 -10.00 14.53
C GLY A 171 -3.79 -11.49 14.33
N THR A 172 -3.03 -12.40 14.95
CA THR A 172 -3.00 -13.84 14.67
C THR A 172 -4.34 -14.54 14.83
N GLN A 173 -5.24 -14.00 15.69
CA GLN A 173 -6.55 -14.58 15.97
C GLN A 173 -6.51 -16.10 16.27
N GLY A 174 -5.38 -16.59 16.81
CA GLY A 174 -5.17 -18.00 17.16
C GLY A 174 -4.66 -18.90 16.03
N ASP A 175 -4.36 -18.35 14.85
CA ASP A 175 -3.78 -19.11 13.73
C ASP A 175 -2.25 -19.20 13.90
N PRO A 176 -1.67 -20.41 14.10
CA PRO A 176 -0.23 -20.59 14.23
C PRO A 176 0.54 -20.35 12.91
N TRP A 177 -0.16 -20.33 11.77
CA TRP A 177 0.42 -20.13 10.43
C TRP A 177 0.11 -18.74 9.85
N ASP A 178 -0.29 -17.80 10.69
CA ASP A 178 -0.72 -16.48 10.28
C ASP A 178 0.32 -15.75 9.41
N ALA A 179 1.54 -15.58 9.94
CA ALA A 179 2.61 -14.92 9.22
C ALA A 179 2.94 -15.58 7.85
N GLN A 180 2.85 -16.91 7.76
CA GLN A 180 3.07 -17.62 6.49
C GLN A 180 1.92 -17.39 5.51
N ALA A 181 0.68 -17.38 6.00
CA ALA A 181 -0.49 -17.09 5.17
C ALA A 181 -0.47 -15.65 4.66
N ASP A 182 -0.05 -14.69 5.49
CA ASP A 182 0.06 -13.28 5.13
C ASP A 182 1.17 -13.02 4.11
N MET A 183 2.33 -13.66 4.27
CA MET A 183 3.38 -13.66 3.25
C MET A 183 2.89 -14.27 1.92
N LEU A 184 2.11 -15.36 1.96
CA LEU A 184 1.52 -15.95 0.77
C LEU A 184 0.54 -14.98 0.08
N MET A 185 -0.31 -14.29 0.85
CA MET A 185 -1.22 -13.28 0.31
C MET A 185 -0.46 -12.14 -0.38
N ALA A 186 0.65 -11.68 0.20
CA ALA A 186 1.50 -10.67 -0.42
C ALA A 186 2.12 -11.16 -1.74
N VAL A 187 2.62 -12.39 -1.78
CA VAL A 187 3.12 -13.01 -3.03
C VAL A 187 2.02 -13.08 -4.09
N MET A 188 0.83 -13.56 -3.73
CA MET A 188 -0.31 -13.65 -4.64
C MET A 188 -0.71 -12.27 -5.17
N GLY A 189 -0.79 -11.27 -4.30
CA GLY A 189 -1.06 -9.89 -4.67
C GLY A 189 -0.04 -9.34 -5.65
N ALA A 190 1.26 -9.55 -5.39
CA ALA A 190 2.35 -9.10 -6.25
C ALA A 190 2.31 -9.76 -7.64
N MET A 191 2.07 -11.07 -7.70
CA MET A 191 1.99 -11.81 -8.97
C MET A 191 0.77 -11.39 -9.79
N LEU A 192 -0.40 -11.33 -9.16
CA LEU A 192 -1.63 -10.92 -9.82
C LEU A 192 -1.58 -9.47 -10.31
N ALA A 193 -1.05 -8.56 -9.50
CA ALA A 193 -0.88 -7.16 -9.92
C ALA A 193 0.00 -7.02 -11.15
N GLN A 194 1.14 -7.69 -11.17
CA GLN A 194 2.05 -7.66 -12.31
C GLN A 194 1.42 -8.30 -13.57
N TRP A 195 0.61 -9.33 -13.40
CA TRP A 195 -0.05 -9.98 -14.52
C TRP A 195 -1.23 -9.15 -15.06
N LEU A 196 -2.10 -8.65 -14.18
CA LEU A 196 -3.33 -7.98 -14.58
C LEU A 196 -3.13 -6.49 -14.92
N LEU A 197 -2.24 -5.81 -14.20
CA LEU A 197 -2.10 -4.36 -14.28
C LEU A 197 -0.94 -3.88 -15.17
N ALA A 198 0.00 -4.76 -15.57
CA ALA A 198 1.16 -4.38 -16.35
C ALA A 198 0.79 -3.61 -17.64
N GLY A 199 -0.19 -4.09 -18.39
CA GLY A 199 -0.61 -3.43 -19.64
C GLY A 199 -1.24 -2.04 -19.45
N VAL A 200 -1.98 -1.85 -18.35
CA VAL A 200 -2.50 -0.51 -17.97
C VAL A 200 -1.35 0.40 -17.56
N HIS A 201 -0.44 -0.13 -16.76
CA HIS A 201 0.72 0.59 -16.27
C HIS A 201 1.64 1.04 -17.41
N ASP A 202 1.94 0.16 -18.38
CA ASP A 202 2.78 0.49 -19.53
C ASP A 202 2.20 1.63 -20.37
N ARG A 203 0.88 1.62 -20.61
CA ARG A 203 0.21 2.71 -21.32
C ARG A 203 0.32 4.05 -20.58
N GLN A 204 0.27 4.02 -19.24
CA GLN A 204 0.41 5.23 -18.43
C GLN A 204 1.85 5.73 -18.40
N LEU A 205 2.83 4.82 -18.31
CA LEU A 205 4.26 5.16 -18.39
C LEU A 205 4.61 5.83 -19.73
N ALA A 206 4.17 5.26 -20.83
CA ALA A 206 4.39 5.84 -22.17
C ALA A 206 3.82 7.26 -22.30
N ARG A 207 2.65 7.53 -21.72
CA ARG A 207 2.07 8.88 -21.68
C ARG A 207 2.90 9.87 -20.85
N LEU A 208 3.44 9.42 -19.71
CA LEU A 208 4.30 10.26 -18.88
C LEU A 208 5.62 10.61 -19.58
N GLU A 209 6.22 9.66 -20.29
CA GLU A 209 7.45 9.88 -21.07
C GLU A 209 7.22 10.82 -22.24
N GLY A 210 6.15 10.63 -23.01
CA GLY A 210 5.78 11.51 -24.11
C GLY A 210 5.56 12.97 -23.66
N ALA A 211 4.90 13.16 -22.53
CA ALA A 211 4.69 14.50 -21.95
C ALA A 211 5.99 15.17 -21.44
N ARG A 212 7.00 14.38 -21.06
CA ARG A 212 8.32 14.92 -20.69
C ARG A 212 9.14 15.36 -21.89
N VAL A 213 9.16 14.56 -22.95
CA VAL A 213 9.87 14.88 -24.20
C VAL A 213 9.28 16.14 -24.84
N GLY A 214 7.96 16.28 -24.93
CA GLY A 214 7.30 17.47 -25.44
C GLY A 214 7.73 18.77 -24.73
N LYS A 215 7.81 18.74 -23.39
CA LYS A 215 8.26 19.90 -22.59
C LYS A 215 9.76 20.24 -22.73
N GLN A 216 10.59 19.32 -23.18
CA GLN A 216 12.01 19.56 -23.43
C GLN A 216 12.24 20.19 -24.81
N VAL A 217 11.36 19.93 -25.78
CA VAL A 217 11.44 20.48 -27.15
C VAL A 217 10.94 21.94 -27.20
N GLU A 218 10.06 22.33 -26.24
CA GLU A 218 9.51 23.70 -26.17
C GLU A 218 10.39 24.70 -25.37
N LYS A 219 11.53 24.24 -24.83
CA LYS A 219 12.51 25.10 -24.12
C LYS A 219 13.76 25.31 -24.96
#